data_4b92abf0f6d7413690ec089b47cd9b83
#
_entry.id   4b92abf0f6d7413690ec089b47cd9b83
#
_cell.length_a   1.000
_cell.length_b   1.000
_cell.length_c   1.000
_cell.angle_alpha   90.00
_cell.angle_beta   90.00
_cell.angle_gamma   90.00
#
_symmetry.space_group_name_H-M   'P 1'
#
loop_
_entity.id
_entity.type
_entity.pdbx_description
1 polymer ?
#
loop_
_entity_poly.entity_id
_entity_poly.type
_entity_poly.pdbx_seq_one_letter_code
_entity_poly.pdbx_strand_id
1 'polypeptide(L)'
;MKKVIIPTALDSIAKELLEAHGGYAVVQLPGCDLSQVLKDNPDTHALIVRSEKIDDALIDSAPSLRVIVRAGAGYNTIDIRHARKKGVDVMNTPGANSNAVAEEVVALLLADYRHVVPADASCRAGRWEKKNFMGTELTGKTVGIVGLGHIGRLVAKRLSGFDAKLLGYDPFFSADKAAELGISLVSLPELFEKSDAVTLHIPENDETRGLVGRALLSRMKRGATLVNCARSGVVVEDDLRAAKAERGIRFLNDVYPKDAEGEKTVADIADIMLPHLGASTREANRNAAILAAQELIDLDDRGITSAVVNRDIPAGLDPAYARLANVVTRIARAALGRETQLKLVETRFYGALKPFADWLVTPVAAALDAGYDASLDHRRTLAHLAELGIDCLNRETDPSKKYTNSITVDLTGHVDSTRLARASVRGTVEEGNLLISRVNDFDKLYVEPAGNWVVFAYGDRPGVLGRIAAALGDAGLNIDDVRNPHDSTGKTSLALLRVNSPAPDALVASIAAAISATTAFHIEF
;
A
#
# COMPACT_ATOMS: atom_id res chain seq x y z
N MET A 1 -20.03 1.51 -19.14
CA MET A 1 -18.58 1.31 -18.97
C MET A 1 -17.98 2.59 -18.45
N LYS A 2 -17.13 2.54 -17.43
CA LYS A 2 -16.43 3.70 -16.86
C LYS A 2 -15.33 4.14 -17.84
N LYS A 3 -15.29 5.41 -18.22
CA LYS A 3 -14.27 5.91 -19.15
C LYS A 3 -12.97 6.24 -18.43
N VAL A 4 -11.85 5.69 -18.91
CA VAL A 4 -10.51 5.94 -18.37
C VAL A 4 -9.64 6.58 -19.44
N ILE A 5 -9.00 7.71 -19.11
CA ILE A 5 -8.05 8.39 -20.01
C ILE A 5 -6.63 8.17 -19.48
N ILE A 6 -5.73 7.77 -20.39
CA ILE A 6 -4.30 7.61 -20.14
C ILE A 6 -3.55 8.57 -21.07
N PRO A 7 -3.20 9.79 -20.62
CA PRO A 7 -2.56 10.81 -21.45
C PRO A 7 -1.05 10.60 -21.62
N THR A 8 -0.49 9.60 -20.98
CA THR A 8 0.94 9.32 -20.89
C THR A 8 1.36 8.09 -21.69
N ALA A 9 2.63 8.02 -22.07
CA ALA A 9 3.22 6.82 -22.68
C ALA A 9 3.45 5.72 -21.63
N LEU A 10 2.35 5.21 -21.08
CA LEU A 10 2.35 4.09 -20.15
C LEU A 10 2.36 2.75 -20.93
N ASP A 11 2.89 1.69 -20.31
CA ASP A 11 2.83 0.34 -20.88
C ASP A 11 1.37 -0.06 -21.17
N SER A 12 1.12 -0.67 -22.35
CA SER A 12 -0.23 -1.04 -22.81
C SER A 12 -0.96 -1.99 -21.87
N ILE A 13 -0.24 -2.69 -21.01
CA ILE A 13 -0.80 -3.64 -20.05
C ILE A 13 -1.88 -3.03 -19.16
N ALA A 14 -1.77 -1.72 -18.81
CA ALA A 14 -2.82 -1.06 -18.03
C ALA A 14 -4.14 -1.02 -18.80
N LYS A 15 -4.08 -0.64 -20.08
CA LYS A 15 -5.27 -0.66 -20.97
C LYS A 15 -5.81 -2.08 -21.13
N GLU A 16 -4.94 -3.04 -21.41
CA GLU A 16 -5.31 -4.45 -21.60
C GLU A 16 -6.04 -5.02 -20.38
N LEU A 17 -5.52 -4.77 -19.16
CA LEU A 17 -6.15 -5.24 -17.91
C LEU A 17 -7.53 -4.61 -17.67
N LEU A 18 -7.66 -3.30 -17.87
CA LEU A 18 -8.91 -2.58 -17.68
C LEU A 18 -9.97 -3.00 -18.71
N GLU A 19 -9.59 -3.18 -19.98
CA GLU A 19 -10.50 -3.66 -21.03
C GLU A 19 -10.89 -5.12 -20.83
N ALA A 20 -9.95 -5.98 -20.40
CA ALA A 20 -10.23 -7.38 -20.08
C ALA A 20 -11.21 -7.55 -18.91
N HIS A 21 -11.19 -6.61 -17.94
CA HIS A 21 -12.17 -6.56 -16.85
C HIS A 21 -13.61 -6.33 -17.34
N GLY A 22 -13.79 -5.68 -18.51
CA GLY A 22 -15.09 -5.45 -19.13
C GLY A 22 -15.90 -4.26 -18.56
N GLY A 23 -15.47 -3.66 -17.45
CA GLY A 23 -16.12 -2.50 -16.83
C GLY A 23 -15.66 -1.14 -17.37
N TYR A 24 -14.57 -1.11 -18.15
CA TYR A 24 -13.90 0.11 -18.56
C TYR A 24 -13.83 0.30 -20.07
N ALA A 25 -13.89 1.57 -20.51
CA ALA A 25 -13.56 2.02 -21.87
C ALA A 25 -12.29 2.88 -21.78
N VAL A 26 -11.18 2.40 -22.33
CA VAL A 26 -9.88 3.05 -22.15
C VAL A 26 -9.45 3.81 -23.40
N VAL A 27 -9.14 5.10 -23.21
CA VAL A 27 -8.61 6.00 -24.24
C VAL A 27 -7.16 6.36 -23.86
N GLN A 28 -6.19 5.81 -24.57
CA GLN A 28 -4.78 6.11 -24.36
C GLN A 28 -4.26 7.04 -25.45
N LEU A 29 -3.84 8.25 -25.08
CA LEU A 29 -3.42 9.35 -25.96
C LEU A 29 -2.13 10.02 -25.46
N PRO A 30 -0.96 9.38 -25.61
CA PRO A 30 0.29 9.94 -25.12
C PRO A 30 0.61 11.31 -25.73
N GLY A 31 0.93 12.30 -24.89
CA GLY A 31 1.32 13.64 -25.31
C GLY A 31 0.17 14.51 -25.83
N CYS A 32 -1.07 14.15 -25.54
CA CYS A 32 -2.24 14.95 -25.89
C CYS A 32 -2.33 16.24 -25.07
N ASP A 33 -3.08 17.22 -25.57
CA ASP A 33 -3.61 18.30 -24.73
C ASP A 33 -4.73 17.73 -23.83
N LEU A 34 -4.36 17.41 -22.59
CA LEU A 34 -5.28 16.78 -21.64
C LEU A 34 -6.50 17.68 -21.35
N SER A 35 -6.34 19.00 -21.34
CA SER A 35 -7.46 19.93 -21.14
C SER A 35 -8.50 19.82 -22.28
N GLN A 36 -8.03 19.70 -23.53
CA GLN A 36 -8.94 19.51 -24.66
C GLN A 36 -9.57 18.13 -24.63
N VAL A 37 -8.79 17.09 -24.34
CA VAL A 37 -9.30 15.71 -24.26
C VAL A 37 -10.39 15.56 -23.20
N LEU A 38 -10.25 16.20 -22.03
CA LEU A 38 -11.27 16.17 -20.98
C LEU A 38 -12.55 16.91 -21.37
N LYS A 39 -12.45 18.02 -22.10
CA LYS A 39 -13.62 18.74 -22.65
C LYS A 39 -14.39 17.88 -23.65
N ASP A 40 -13.66 17.13 -24.49
CA ASP A 40 -14.26 16.23 -25.49
C ASP A 40 -14.81 14.94 -24.85
N ASN A 41 -14.42 14.64 -23.59
CA ASN A 41 -14.82 13.45 -22.84
C ASN A 41 -15.33 13.83 -21.44
N PRO A 42 -16.46 14.54 -21.31
CA PRO A 42 -16.97 15.02 -20.02
C PRO A 42 -17.44 13.89 -19.08
N ASP A 43 -17.60 12.69 -19.62
CA ASP A 43 -17.95 11.45 -18.92
C ASP A 43 -16.72 10.67 -18.38
N THR A 44 -15.54 11.28 -18.37
CA THR A 44 -14.32 10.67 -17.85
C THR A 44 -14.47 10.34 -16.38
N HIS A 45 -14.38 9.04 -16.04
CA HIS A 45 -14.43 8.53 -14.68
C HIS A 45 -13.06 8.56 -14.00
N ALA A 46 -12.00 8.17 -14.70
CA ALA A 46 -10.67 8.10 -14.12
C ALA A 46 -9.57 8.59 -15.09
N LEU A 47 -8.48 9.11 -14.50
CA LEU A 47 -7.22 9.40 -15.17
C LEU A 47 -6.12 8.47 -14.64
N ILE A 48 -5.31 7.90 -15.55
CA ILE A 48 -4.05 7.27 -15.16
C ILE A 48 -2.92 8.10 -15.74
N VAL A 49 -2.18 8.79 -14.86
CA VAL A 49 -1.16 9.78 -15.22
C VAL A 49 0.22 9.38 -14.70
N ARG A 50 1.29 9.97 -15.22
CA ARG A 50 2.65 9.73 -14.75
C ARG A 50 3.39 11.02 -14.38
N SER A 51 3.58 11.91 -15.33
CA SER A 51 4.32 13.17 -15.16
C SER A 51 3.47 14.41 -15.45
N GLU A 52 2.25 14.20 -15.90
CA GLU A 52 1.31 15.27 -16.23
C GLU A 52 0.99 16.09 -14.98
N LYS A 53 0.94 17.41 -15.16
CA LYS A 53 0.50 18.32 -14.10
C LYS A 53 -1.02 18.34 -14.08
N ILE A 54 -1.59 17.99 -12.91
CA ILE A 54 -3.03 17.99 -12.67
C ILE A 54 -3.33 19.06 -11.61
N ASP A 55 -3.65 20.25 -12.10
CA ASP A 55 -4.01 21.39 -11.26
C ASP A 55 -5.53 21.49 -11.07
N ASP A 56 -5.93 22.51 -10.29
CA ASP A 56 -7.33 22.81 -9.96
C ASP A 56 -8.18 23.04 -11.21
N ALA A 57 -7.69 23.80 -12.18
CA ALA A 57 -8.42 24.10 -13.41
C ALA A 57 -8.72 22.83 -14.23
N LEU A 58 -7.76 21.90 -14.28
CA LEU A 58 -7.93 20.63 -14.98
C LEU A 58 -8.96 19.73 -14.27
N ILE A 59 -8.89 19.63 -12.95
CA ILE A 59 -9.85 18.87 -12.14
C ILE A 59 -11.26 19.43 -12.33
N ASP A 60 -11.41 20.76 -12.33
CA ASP A 60 -12.70 21.43 -12.50
C ASP A 60 -13.29 21.25 -13.91
N SER A 61 -12.45 21.00 -14.90
CA SER A 61 -12.90 20.73 -16.29
C SER A 61 -13.49 19.33 -16.50
N ALA A 62 -13.36 18.43 -15.51
CA ALA A 62 -13.76 17.03 -15.60
C ALA A 62 -14.87 16.67 -14.56
N PRO A 63 -16.13 17.04 -14.78
CA PRO A 63 -17.21 16.93 -13.77
C PRO A 63 -17.55 15.51 -13.34
N SER A 64 -17.26 14.52 -14.19
CA SER A 64 -17.50 13.09 -13.90
C SER A 64 -16.29 12.40 -13.28
N LEU A 65 -15.15 13.10 -13.13
CA LEU A 65 -13.92 12.52 -12.61
C LEU A 65 -14.11 12.10 -11.15
N ARG A 66 -13.69 10.88 -10.83
CA ARG A 66 -13.76 10.29 -9.49
C ARG A 66 -12.40 9.84 -8.98
N VAL A 67 -11.50 9.46 -9.90
CA VAL A 67 -10.21 8.86 -9.53
C VAL A 67 -9.10 9.41 -10.41
N ILE A 68 -7.97 9.73 -9.81
CA ILE A 68 -6.70 10.00 -10.50
C ILE A 68 -5.68 9.01 -9.96
N VAL A 69 -5.18 8.11 -10.79
CA VAL A 69 -4.10 7.16 -10.41
C VAL A 69 -2.79 7.66 -10.98
N ARG A 70 -1.83 7.97 -10.13
CA ARG A 70 -0.47 8.26 -10.55
C ARG A 70 0.33 6.97 -10.67
N ALA A 71 0.69 6.56 -11.88
CA ALA A 71 1.54 5.40 -12.15
C ALA A 71 3.01 5.68 -11.71
N GLY A 72 3.25 5.56 -10.41
CA GLY A 72 4.51 5.79 -9.71
C GLY A 72 4.32 6.25 -8.27
N ALA A 73 5.40 6.33 -7.48
CA ALA A 73 5.33 6.58 -6.04
C ALA A 73 5.05 8.05 -5.66
N GLY A 74 5.68 9.03 -6.34
CA GLY A 74 5.49 10.46 -6.03
C GLY A 74 4.22 11.02 -6.68
N TYR A 75 3.56 11.98 -6.07
CA TYR A 75 2.32 12.60 -6.58
C TYR A 75 2.36 14.14 -6.52
N ASN A 76 3.53 14.74 -6.50
CA ASN A 76 3.72 16.19 -6.36
C ASN A 76 3.19 16.99 -7.58
N THR A 77 2.89 16.32 -8.69
CA THR A 77 2.31 16.95 -9.90
C THR A 77 0.80 17.09 -9.84
N ILE A 78 0.15 16.60 -8.79
CA ILE A 78 -1.31 16.57 -8.64
C ILE A 78 -1.72 17.45 -7.46
N ASP A 79 -2.69 18.35 -7.66
CA ASP A 79 -3.31 19.08 -6.55
C ASP A 79 -4.28 18.17 -5.77
N ILE A 80 -3.69 17.42 -4.84
CA ILE A 80 -4.44 16.45 -4.01
C ILE A 80 -5.47 17.10 -3.10
N ARG A 81 -5.27 18.37 -2.69
CA ARG A 81 -6.20 19.10 -1.82
C ARG A 81 -7.43 19.54 -2.59
N HIS A 82 -7.23 20.08 -3.81
CA HIS A 82 -8.35 20.47 -4.66
C HIS A 82 -9.13 19.23 -5.13
N ALA A 83 -8.42 18.17 -5.55
CA ALA A 83 -9.04 16.88 -5.89
C ALA A 83 -9.96 16.40 -4.76
N ARG A 84 -9.49 16.44 -3.50
CA ARG A 84 -10.30 16.05 -2.35
C ARG A 84 -11.56 16.89 -2.19
N LYS A 85 -11.47 18.21 -2.35
CA LYS A 85 -12.64 19.12 -2.28
C LYS A 85 -13.69 18.80 -3.34
N LYS A 86 -13.28 18.27 -4.48
CA LYS A 86 -14.16 17.87 -5.59
C LYS A 86 -14.65 16.41 -5.49
N GLY A 87 -14.26 15.69 -4.43
CA GLY A 87 -14.62 14.28 -4.27
C GLY A 87 -13.87 13.34 -5.19
N VAL A 88 -12.68 13.77 -5.67
CA VAL A 88 -11.79 12.96 -6.53
C VAL A 88 -10.72 12.32 -5.66
N ASP A 89 -10.65 10.99 -5.68
CA ASP A 89 -9.59 10.25 -5.03
C ASP A 89 -8.31 10.30 -5.86
N VAL A 90 -7.18 10.54 -5.20
CA VAL A 90 -5.86 10.46 -5.81
C VAL A 90 -5.14 9.24 -5.25
N MET A 91 -4.68 8.38 -6.14
CA MET A 91 -3.96 7.14 -5.83
C MET A 91 -2.54 7.20 -6.42
N ASN A 92 -1.63 6.46 -5.83
CA ASN A 92 -0.30 6.25 -6.38
C ASN A 92 0.05 4.76 -6.37
N THR A 93 1.12 4.35 -7.05
CA THR A 93 1.56 2.94 -7.11
C THR A 93 2.84 2.75 -6.29
N PRO A 94 2.73 2.63 -4.94
CA PRO A 94 3.89 2.48 -4.08
C PRO A 94 4.57 1.13 -4.33
N GLY A 95 5.91 1.14 -4.39
CA GLY A 95 6.68 -0.09 -4.58
C GLY A 95 6.91 -0.52 -6.03
N ALA A 96 6.13 -0.05 -7.00
CA ALA A 96 6.24 -0.47 -8.40
C ALA A 96 7.65 -0.26 -9.01
N ASN A 97 8.34 0.80 -8.62
CA ASN A 97 9.68 1.14 -9.08
C ASN A 97 10.80 0.82 -8.07
N SER A 98 10.48 0.22 -6.93
CA SER A 98 11.45 0.06 -5.84
C SER A 98 12.68 -0.74 -6.23
N ASN A 99 12.50 -1.75 -7.09
CA ASN A 99 13.58 -2.57 -7.59
C ASN A 99 14.55 -1.76 -8.47
N ALA A 100 14.02 -0.95 -9.37
CA ALA A 100 14.81 -0.13 -10.30
C ALA A 100 15.66 0.89 -9.52
N VAL A 101 15.06 1.61 -8.55
CA VAL A 101 15.80 2.56 -7.69
C VAL A 101 16.89 1.86 -6.89
N ALA A 102 16.61 0.67 -6.36
CA ALA A 102 17.61 -0.07 -5.59
C ALA A 102 18.80 -0.52 -6.45
N GLU A 103 18.58 -0.86 -7.70
CA GLU A 103 19.66 -1.18 -8.66
C GLU A 103 20.45 0.05 -9.06
N GLU A 104 19.79 1.18 -9.26
CA GLU A 104 20.45 2.46 -9.55
C GLU A 104 21.38 2.91 -8.42
N VAL A 105 20.94 2.81 -7.15
CA VAL A 105 21.79 3.12 -5.99
C VAL A 105 23.07 2.28 -5.99
N VAL A 106 22.97 0.98 -6.26
CA VAL A 106 24.14 0.09 -6.35
C VAL A 106 25.02 0.48 -7.53
N ALA A 107 24.43 0.78 -8.69
CA ALA A 107 25.15 1.23 -9.87
C ALA A 107 25.92 2.52 -9.61
N LEU A 108 25.30 3.52 -8.95
CA LEU A 108 25.93 4.77 -8.56
C LEU A 108 27.11 4.55 -7.61
N LEU A 109 26.95 3.72 -6.57
CA LEU A 109 28.04 3.40 -5.64
C LEU A 109 29.20 2.72 -6.36
N LEU A 110 28.95 1.76 -7.23
CA LEU A 110 30.00 1.08 -8.00
C LEU A 110 30.65 2.03 -9.01
N ALA A 111 29.87 2.88 -9.68
CA ALA A 111 30.40 3.87 -10.62
C ALA A 111 31.32 4.90 -9.93
N ASP A 112 30.96 5.34 -8.74
CA ASP A 112 31.76 6.25 -7.92
C ASP A 112 33.04 5.57 -7.41
N TYR A 113 32.92 4.42 -6.74
CA TYR A 113 34.05 3.71 -6.14
C TYR A 113 35.06 3.23 -7.16
N ARG A 114 34.66 2.99 -8.39
CA ARG A 114 35.53 2.54 -9.49
C ARG A 114 35.84 3.64 -10.50
N HIS A 115 35.44 4.90 -10.22
CA HIS A 115 35.66 6.07 -11.08
C HIS A 115 35.19 5.87 -12.53
N VAL A 116 34.08 5.13 -12.74
CA VAL A 116 33.64 4.68 -14.08
C VAL A 116 33.38 5.88 -15.00
N VAL A 117 32.66 6.89 -14.51
CA VAL A 117 32.27 8.07 -15.33
C VAL A 117 33.50 8.88 -15.77
N PRO A 118 34.41 9.33 -14.88
CA PRO A 118 35.58 10.11 -15.31
C PRO A 118 36.60 9.25 -16.10
N ALA A 119 36.71 7.94 -15.83
CA ALA A 119 37.60 7.07 -16.58
C ALA A 119 37.11 6.86 -18.03
N ASP A 120 35.81 6.66 -18.25
CA ASP A 120 35.22 6.59 -19.59
C ASP A 120 35.47 7.89 -20.35
N ALA A 121 35.18 9.04 -19.74
CA ALA A 121 35.41 10.35 -20.35
C ALA A 121 36.89 10.57 -20.73
N SER A 122 37.84 10.15 -19.86
CA SER A 122 39.28 10.22 -20.13
C SER A 122 39.67 9.35 -21.34
N CYS A 123 39.21 8.11 -21.39
CA CYS A 123 39.49 7.20 -22.51
C CYS A 123 38.91 7.71 -23.82
N ARG A 124 37.67 8.21 -23.83
CA ARG A 124 37.06 8.82 -25.03
C ARG A 124 37.80 10.03 -25.53
N ALA A 125 38.42 10.79 -24.62
CA ALA A 125 39.29 11.91 -24.96
C ALA A 125 40.72 11.49 -25.40
N GLY A 126 40.95 10.18 -25.60
CA GLY A 126 42.26 9.64 -26.02
C GLY A 126 43.34 9.62 -24.94
N ARG A 127 42.99 9.86 -23.68
CA ARG A 127 43.96 9.85 -22.55
C ARG A 127 44.04 8.47 -21.91
N TRP A 128 45.22 8.14 -21.37
CA TRP A 128 45.48 6.86 -20.69
C TRP A 128 45.95 7.11 -19.25
N GLU A 129 45.01 7.59 -18.41
CA GLU A 129 45.29 8.11 -17.08
C GLU A 129 45.07 7.07 -15.96
N LYS A 130 45.46 5.80 -16.19
CA LYS A 130 45.22 4.66 -15.27
C LYS A 130 45.55 4.96 -13.80
N LYS A 131 46.62 5.70 -13.55
CA LYS A 131 47.09 6.03 -12.18
C LYS A 131 46.15 6.98 -11.43
N ASN A 132 45.34 7.77 -12.15
CA ASN A 132 44.40 8.73 -11.56
C ASN A 132 43.08 8.07 -11.13
N PHE A 133 42.84 6.83 -11.57
CA PHE A 133 41.59 6.12 -11.32
C PHE A 133 41.78 4.91 -10.40
N MET A 134 42.60 5.07 -9.34
CA MET A 134 42.72 4.04 -8.30
C MET A 134 41.43 4.02 -7.47
N GLY A 135 40.60 3.01 -7.69
CA GLY A 135 39.30 2.86 -7.04
C GLY A 135 39.35 2.13 -5.69
N THR A 136 38.18 1.93 -5.15
CA THR A 136 37.93 1.21 -3.91
C THR A 136 36.92 0.10 -4.15
N GLU A 137 37.01 -1.01 -3.43
CA GLU A 137 36.03 -2.09 -3.44
C GLU A 137 34.90 -1.81 -2.45
N LEU A 138 33.69 -2.29 -2.77
CA LEU A 138 32.53 -2.19 -1.88
C LEU A 138 32.57 -3.23 -0.76
N THR A 139 33.27 -4.35 -1.00
CA THR A 139 33.48 -5.44 -0.02
C THR A 139 34.05 -4.92 1.30
N GLY A 140 33.39 -5.30 2.39
CA GLY A 140 33.78 -4.91 3.76
C GLY A 140 33.50 -3.45 4.12
N LYS A 141 33.00 -2.62 3.22
CA LYS A 141 32.56 -1.24 3.53
C LYS A 141 31.32 -1.23 4.38
N THR A 142 31.18 -0.20 5.17
CA THR A 142 29.97 0.06 5.95
C THR A 142 29.05 0.98 5.16
N VAL A 143 27.85 0.52 4.83
CA VAL A 143 26.84 1.31 4.13
C VAL A 143 25.68 1.60 5.08
N GLY A 144 25.39 2.87 5.29
CA GLY A 144 24.28 3.38 6.08
C GLY A 144 23.05 3.58 5.18
N ILE A 145 21.93 2.99 5.57
CA ILE A 145 20.66 3.07 4.85
C ILE A 145 19.67 3.86 5.70
N VAL A 146 19.29 5.05 5.24
CA VAL A 146 18.31 5.91 5.92
C VAL A 146 16.94 5.68 5.31
N GLY A 147 16.05 5.02 6.06
CA GLY A 147 14.75 4.54 5.60
C GLY A 147 14.79 3.07 5.16
N LEU A 148 14.07 2.20 5.86
CA LEU A 148 13.98 0.76 5.59
C LEU A 148 12.62 0.35 4.98
N GLY A 149 12.03 1.25 4.19
CA GLY A 149 10.86 0.97 3.35
C GLY A 149 11.17 -0.02 2.22
N HIS A 150 10.32 -0.06 1.20
CA HIS A 150 10.49 -0.98 0.06
C HIS A 150 11.87 -0.86 -0.61
N ILE A 151 12.32 0.37 -0.89
CA ILE A 151 13.61 0.61 -1.56
C ILE A 151 14.78 0.26 -0.65
N GLY A 152 14.81 0.78 0.59
CA GLY A 152 15.94 0.55 1.51
C GLY A 152 16.22 -0.93 1.78
N ARG A 153 15.17 -1.74 1.94
CA ARG A 153 15.30 -3.19 2.10
C ARG A 153 15.84 -3.88 0.85
N LEU A 154 15.43 -3.44 -0.33
CA LEU A 154 15.97 -3.97 -1.58
C LEU A 154 17.41 -3.56 -1.82
N VAL A 155 17.82 -2.34 -1.43
CA VAL A 155 19.21 -1.91 -1.42
C VAL A 155 20.03 -2.78 -0.48
N ALA A 156 19.56 -2.99 0.75
CA ALA A 156 20.23 -3.87 1.72
C ALA A 156 20.46 -5.27 1.16
N LYS A 157 19.39 -5.88 0.58
CA LYS A 157 19.47 -7.20 -0.05
C LYS A 157 20.53 -7.28 -1.16
N ARG A 158 20.72 -6.22 -1.95
CA ARG A 158 21.72 -6.22 -3.03
C ARG A 158 23.12 -5.98 -2.49
N LEU A 159 23.26 -5.06 -1.54
CA LEU A 159 24.55 -4.75 -0.92
C LEU A 159 25.12 -5.92 -0.09
N SER A 160 24.26 -6.77 0.48
CA SER A 160 24.71 -7.98 1.17
C SER A 160 25.48 -8.94 0.23
N GLY A 161 25.15 -8.97 -1.07
CA GLY A 161 25.89 -9.74 -2.06
C GLY A 161 27.31 -9.24 -2.36
N PHE A 162 27.66 -8.04 -1.87
CA PHE A 162 29.03 -7.48 -1.92
C PHE A 162 29.77 -7.60 -0.58
N ASP A 163 29.26 -8.37 0.35
CA ASP A 163 29.80 -8.50 1.71
C ASP A 163 29.96 -7.13 2.44
N ALA A 164 29.10 -6.19 2.13
CA ALA A 164 29.05 -4.90 2.79
C ALA A 164 28.45 -5.03 4.20
N LYS A 165 28.93 -4.24 5.15
CA LYS A 165 28.34 -4.11 6.48
C LYS A 165 27.19 -3.11 6.42
N LEU A 166 25.99 -3.51 6.83
CA LEU A 166 24.79 -2.69 6.69
C LEU A 166 24.36 -2.11 8.02
N LEU A 167 24.31 -0.77 8.08
CA LEU A 167 23.67 -0.02 9.16
C LEU A 167 22.34 0.53 8.64
N GLY A 168 21.31 0.52 9.48
CA GLY A 168 20.01 1.07 9.13
C GLY A 168 19.52 2.06 10.17
N TYR A 169 18.74 3.03 9.70
CA TYR A 169 17.94 3.91 10.53
C TYR A 169 16.54 4.03 9.96
N ASP A 170 15.55 3.66 10.75
CA ASP A 170 14.13 3.86 10.47
C ASP A 170 13.38 3.87 11.81
N PRO A 171 12.64 4.93 12.16
CA PRO A 171 11.96 5.04 13.44
C PRO A 171 10.79 4.06 13.61
N PHE A 172 10.32 3.45 12.50
CA PHE A 172 9.16 2.55 12.49
C PHE A 172 9.54 1.08 12.24
N PHE A 173 10.81 0.78 12.05
CA PHE A 173 11.27 -0.57 11.71
C PHE A 173 11.77 -1.33 12.94
N SER A 174 11.33 -2.58 13.14
CA SER A 174 11.73 -3.36 14.32
C SER A 174 13.16 -3.90 14.20
N ALA A 175 13.85 -4.00 15.35
CA ALA A 175 15.21 -4.51 15.42
C ALA A 175 15.30 -5.98 14.94
N ASP A 176 14.31 -6.81 15.26
CA ASP A 176 14.29 -8.22 14.86
C ASP A 176 14.21 -8.38 13.34
N LYS A 177 13.30 -7.63 12.70
CA LYS A 177 13.18 -7.62 11.21
C LYS A 177 14.45 -7.08 10.53
N ALA A 178 15.11 -6.10 11.14
CA ALA A 178 16.38 -5.59 10.60
C ALA A 178 17.49 -6.65 10.68
N ALA A 179 17.58 -7.35 11.81
CA ALA A 179 18.56 -8.43 12.00
C ALA A 179 18.37 -9.58 11.00
N GLU A 180 17.13 -9.97 10.69
CA GLU A 180 16.81 -10.97 9.66
C GLU A 180 17.32 -10.57 8.27
N LEU A 181 17.36 -9.26 7.99
CA LEU A 181 17.88 -8.70 6.74
C LEU A 181 19.40 -8.44 6.79
N GLY A 182 20.08 -8.80 7.87
CA GLY A 182 21.49 -8.53 8.08
C GLY A 182 21.81 -7.05 8.32
N ILE A 183 20.84 -6.25 8.77
CA ILE A 183 20.98 -4.81 9.02
C ILE A 183 21.09 -4.58 10.53
N SER A 184 22.12 -3.84 10.96
CA SER A 184 22.24 -3.36 12.34
C SER A 184 21.53 -2.01 12.46
N LEU A 185 20.45 -1.92 13.26
CA LEU A 185 19.80 -0.64 13.54
C LEU A 185 20.66 0.18 14.50
N VAL A 186 20.84 1.45 14.14
CA VAL A 186 21.60 2.41 14.93
C VAL A 186 20.88 3.77 14.93
N SER A 187 21.32 4.68 15.78
CA SER A 187 20.84 6.07 15.73
C SER A 187 21.29 6.77 14.44
N LEU A 188 20.51 7.74 13.98
CA LEU A 188 20.84 8.49 12.76
C LEU A 188 22.24 9.16 12.82
N PRO A 189 22.66 9.82 13.91
CA PRO A 189 24.01 10.35 14.05
C PRO A 189 25.10 9.27 13.96
N GLU A 190 24.87 8.11 14.57
CA GLU A 190 25.81 6.98 14.57
C GLU A 190 25.96 6.38 13.17
N LEU A 191 24.84 6.28 12.42
CA LEU A 191 24.85 5.82 11.04
C LEU A 191 25.77 6.70 10.18
N PHE A 192 25.64 8.03 10.26
CA PHE A 192 26.48 8.96 9.51
C PHE A 192 27.96 8.89 9.93
N GLU A 193 28.25 8.68 11.21
CA GLU A 193 29.61 8.59 11.73
C GLU A 193 30.33 7.31 11.30
N LYS A 194 29.64 6.18 11.28
CA LYS A 194 30.25 4.87 11.04
C LYS A 194 30.28 4.45 9.57
N SER A 195 29.50 5.08 8.71
CA SER A 195 29.34 4.67 7.31
C SER A 195 30.45 5.21 6.40
N ASP A 196 30.88 4.38 5.45
CA ASP A 196 31.72 4.76 4.32
C ASP A 196 30.87 5.33 3.17
N ALA A 197 29.62 4.90 3.07
CA ALA A 197 28.60 5.47 2.22
C ALA A 197 27.26 5.55 2.96
N VAL A 198 26.47 6.59 2.69
CA VAL A 198 25.10 6.77 3.20
C VAL A 198 24.16 6.91 2.01
N THR A 199 23.05 6.19 2.02
CA THR A 199 22.00 6.28 0.99
C THR A 199 20.66 6.60 1.62
N LEU A 200 19.90 7.51 0.97
CA LEU A 200 18.67 8.07 1.50
C LEU A 200 17.46 7.45 0.78
N HIS A 201 16.49 6.94 1.58
CA HIS A 201 15.26 6.29 1.11
C HIS A 201 14.04 6.71 1.93
N ILE A 202 14.00 7.99 2.32
CA ILE A 202 12.92 8.60 3.10
C ILE A 202 12.10 9.56 2.24
N PRO A 203 10.79 9.74 2.50
CA PRO A 203 9.98 10.75 1.83
C PRO A 203 10.43 12.17 2.24
N GLU A 204 10.03 13.17 1.48
CA GLU A 204 10.12 14.57 1.90
C GLU A 204 8.79 15.00 2.50
N ASN A 205 8.83 15.34 3.79
CA ASN A 205 7.73 15.90 4.57
C ASN A 205 8.27 16.91 5.58
N ASP A 206 7.42 17.42 6.45
CA ASP A 206 7.82 18.45 7.44
C ASP A 206 8.89 17.97 8.43
N GLU A 207 8.96 16.66 8.70
CA GLU A 207 9.96 16.06 9.62
C GLU A 207 11.30 15.76 8.94
N THR A 208 11.29 15.47 7.63
CA THR A 208 12.46 15.02 6.88
C THR A 208 13.07 16.09 5.99
N ARG A 209 12.36 17.20 5.78
CA ARG A 209 12.89 18.35 5.02
C ARG A 209 14.10 18.94 5.73
N GLY A 210 15.23 19.00 5.02
CA GLY A 210 16.50 19.48 5.58
C GLY A 210 17.09 18.60 6.67
N LEU A 211 16.63 17.36 6.84
CA LEU A 211 17.13 16.43 7.85
C LEU A 211 18.63 16.20 7.72
N VAL A 212 19.13 16.08 6.48
CA VAL A 212 20.54 15.90 6.19
C VAL A 212 21.20 17.26 6.04
N GLY A 213 21.38 17.92 7.17
CA GLY A 213 22.05 19.20 7.31
C GLY A 213 23.42 19.07 7.99
N ARG A 214 23.98 20.20 8.43
CA ARG A 214 25.34 20.33 8.99
C ARG A 214 25.62 19.36 10.13
N ALA A 215 24.64 19.13 11.01
CA ALA A 215 24.80 18.26 12.17
C ALA A 215 25.13 16.81 11.80
N LEU A 216 24.55 16.28 10.73
CA LEU A 216 24.81 14.93 10.23
C LEU A 216 26.00 14.89 9.27
N LEU A 217 26.08 15.82 8.34
CA LEU A 217 27.15 15.88 7.34
C LEU A 217 28.54 16.04 7.98
N SER A 218 28.64 16.80 9.07
CA SER A 218 29.90 16.96 9.81
C SER A 218 30.35 15.67 10.51
N ARG A 219 29.50 14.69 10.69
CA ARG A 219 29.85 13.39 11.29
C ARG A 219 30.36 12.38 10.27
N MET A 220 30.06 12.56 8.99
CA MET A 220 30.50 11.63 7.93
C MET A 220 32.02 11.49 7.93
N LYS A 221 32.52 10.31 7.62
CA LYS A 221 33.95 10.06 7.42
C LYS A 221 34.51 10.95 6.31
N ARG A 222 35.77 11.30 6.37
CA ARG A 222 36.45 12.00 5.26
C ARG A 222 36.43 11.13 4.01
N GLY A 223 36.00 11.71 2.88
CA GLY A 223 35.86 11.01 1.61
C GLY A 223 34.67 10.04 1.53
N ALA A 224 33.78 10.04 2.51
CA ALA A 224 32.57 9.23 2.45
C ALA A 224 31.62 9.68 1.34
N THR A 225 30.79 8.75 0.88
CA THR A 225 29.84 8.99 -0.21
C THR A 225 28.43 9.19 0.34
N LEU A 226 27.70 10.21 -0.14
CA LEU A 226 26.28 10.41 0.08
C LEU A 226 25.51 10.16 -1.23
N VAL A 227 24.51 9.29 -1.20
CA VAL A 227 23.65 8.99 -2.35
C VAL A 227 22.24 9.49 -2.06
N ASN A 228 21.71 10.31 -2.97
CA ASN A 228 20.33 10.79 -2.90
C ASN A 228 19.53 10.42 -4.17
N CYS A 229 18.81 9.31 -4.10
CA CYS A 229 17.78 8.90 -5.05
C CYS A 229 16.37 9.00 -4.39
N ALA A 230 16.23 9.79 -3.33
CA ALA A 230 14.97 9.98 -2.62
C ALA A 230 14.27 11.28 -3.04
N ARG A 231 14.57 12.39 -2.36
CA ARG A 231 14.02 13.73 -2.66
C ARG A 231 15.08 14.80 -2.39
N SER A 232 15.09 15.85 -3.22
CA SER A 232 16.08 16.94 -3.11
C SER A 232 15.99 17.68 -1.78
N GLY A 233 14.78 17.99 -1.31
CA GLY A 233 14.57 18.77 -0.08
C GLY A 233 14.98 18.07 1.22
N VAL A 234 15.37 16.79 1.19
CA VAL A 234 15.91 16.08 2.35
C VAL A 234 17.32 16.55 2.72
N VAL A 235 18.10 17.03 1.75
CA VAL A 235 19.49 17.46 1.92
C VAL A 235 19.59 18.99 1.87
N VAL A 236 20.30 19.58 2.83
CA VAL A 236 20.60 21.03 2.82
C VAL A 236 21.84 21.24 1.94
N GLU A 237 21.63 21.79 0.73
CA GLU A 237 22.70 21.92 -0.28
C GLU A 237 23.88 22.76 0.20
N ASP A 238 23.66 23.88 0.91
CA ASP A 238 24.74 24.74 1.41
C ASP A 238 25.59 24.06 2.48
N ASP A 239 24.96 23.28 3.35
CA ASP A 239 25.67 22.47 4.35
C ASP A 239 26.49 21.35 3.69
N LEU A 240 25.97 20.77 2.60
CA LEU A 240 26.69 19.78 1.82
C LEU A 240 27.89 20.39 1.08
N ARG A 241 27.78 21.61 0.55
CA ARG A 241 28.94 22.38 -0.02
C ARG A 241 30.04 22.54 1.01
N ALA A 242 29.68 22.98 2.22
CA ALA A 242 30.63 23.13 3.31
C ALA A 242 31.28 21.79 3.69
N ALA A 243 30.47 20.73 3.86
CA ALA A 243 30.99 19.40 4.20
C ALA A 243 31.89 18.82 3.10
N LYS A 244 31.57 19.02 1.84
CA LYS A 244 32.42 18.63 0.71
C LYS A 244 33.77 19.34 0.75
N ALA A 245 33.78 20.65 0.97
CA ALA A 245 35.02 21.43 1.09
C ALA A 245 35.88 21.01 2.29
N GLU A 246 35.26 20.73 3.44
CA GLU A 246 35.98 20.41 4.68
C GLU A 246 36.43 18.94 4.75
N ARG A 247 35.65 18.01 4.22
CA ARG A 247 35.78 16.56 4.39
C ARG A 247 35.95 15.76 3.11
N GLY A 248 35.79 16.38 1.95
CA GLY A 248 35.86 15.69 0.67
C GLY A 248 34.69 14.73 0.44
N ILE A 249 33.51 15.01 1.01
CA ILE A 249 32.31 14.19 0.82
C ILE A 249 32.01 14.09 -0.67
N ARG A 250 31.76 12.89 -1.14
CA ARG A 250 31.30 12.63 -2.49
C ARG A 250 29.77 12.60 -2.53
N PHE A 251 29.18 13.21 -3.56
CA PHE A 251 27.74 13.32 -3.67
C PHE A 251 27.23 12.75 -5.01
N LEU A 252 26.35 11.75 -4.93
CA LEU A 252 25.72 11.10 -6.06
C LEU A 252 24.24 11.41 -6.01
N ASN A 253 23.72 12.04 -7.08
CA ASN A 253 22.38 12.62 -7.04
C ASN A 253 21.55 12.27 -8.26
N ASP A 254 20.30 11.86 -8.02
CA ASP A 254 19.29 11.60 -9.06
C ASP A 254 18.05 12.50 -8.93
N VAL A 255 17.97 13.38 -7.92
CA VAL A 255 16.74 14.14 -7.62
C VAL A 255 17.01 15.64 -7.50
N TYR A 256 16.07 16.45 -8.00
CA TYR A 256 16.20 17.91 -8.06
C TYR A 256 14.91 18.59 -7.57
N PRO A 257 14.99 19.89 -7.18
CA PRO A 257 13.79 20.66 -6.87
C PRO A 257 12.83 20.78 -8.06
N LYS A 258 13.39 20.72 -9.28
CA LYS A 258 12.62 20.77 -10.53
C LYS A 258 13.25 19.86 -11.58
N ASP A 259 12.45 18.90 -12.06
CA ASP A 259 12.79 18.02 -13.19
C ASP A 259 12.52 18.75 -14.51
N ALA A 260 13.45 19.60 -14.94
CA ALA A 260 13.34 20.37 -16.18
C ALA A 260 14.75 20.65 -16.75
N GLU A 261 14.83 21.05 -18.00
CA GLU A 261 16.06 21.55 -18.60
C GLU A 261 16.61 22.77 -17.83
N GLY A 262 17.90 22.97 -17.91
CA GLY A 262 18.61 24.07 -17.29
C GLY A 262 19.61 23.63 -16.20
N GLU A 263 20.35 24.62 -15.71
CA GLU A 263 21.37 24.43 -14.69
C GLU A 263 20.76 23.92 -13.39
N LYS A 264 21.44 22.96 -12.75
CA LYS A 264 21.03 22.37 -11.47
C LYS A 264 21.82 22.97 -10.33
N THR A 265 21.16 23.26 -9.21
CA THR A 265 21.75 23.90 -8.03
C THR A 265 22.89 23.09 -7.40
N VAL A 266 22.93 21.79 -7.64
CA VAL A 266 23.97 20.87 -7.12
C VAL A 266 25.08 20.53 -8.13
N ALA A 267 25.07 21.14 -9.33
CA ALA A 267 26.03 20.83 -10.39
C ALA A 267 27.49 21.10 -9.98
N ASP A 268 27.71 22.04 -9.08
CA ASP A 268 29.02 22.39 -8.53
C ASP A 268 29.54 21.40 -7.47
N ILE A 269 28.67 20.60 -6.86
CA ILE A 269 29.01 19.70 -5.75
C ILE A 269 28.78 18.21 -6.04
N ALA A 270 27.95 17.87 -7.00
CA ALA A 270 27.70 16.48 -7.34
C ALA A 270 28.88 15.87 -8.11
N ASP A 271 29.26 14.65 -7.74
CA ASP A 271 30.30 13.85 -8.41
C ASP A 271 29.70 13.00 -9.53
N ILE A 272 28.45 12.57 -9.37
CA ILE A 272 27.62 11.96 -10.41
C ILE A 272 26.22 12.55 -10.33
N MET A 273 25.67 12.92 -11.48
CA MET A 273 24.31 13.44 -11.63
C MET A 273 23.54 12.62 -12.66
N LEU A 274 22.34 12.19 -12.28
CA LEU A 274 21.40 11.52 -13.20
C LEU A 274 20.12 12.35 -13.33
N PRO A 275 19.40 12.30 -14.45
CA PRO A 275 18.21 13.10 -14.69
C PRO A 275 16.93 12.41 -14.19
N HIS A 276 16.89 12.04 -12.90
CA HIS A 276 15.78 11.37 -12.21
C HIS A 276 15.39 10.03 -12.86
N LEU A 277 16.39 9.13 -12.95
CA LEU A 277 16.26 7.84 -13.64
C LEU A 277 15.74 6.69 -12.76
N GLY A 278 15.57 6.90 -11.46
CA GLY A 278 15.21 5.85 -10.50
C GLY A 278 14.03 4.96 -10.92
N ALA A 279 13.03 5.52 -11.61
CA ALA A 279 11.88 4.76 -12.14
C ALA A 279 11.96 4.48 -13.65
N SER A 280 13.08 4.81 -14.33
CA SER A 280 13.17 4.82 -15.78
C SER A 280 13.65 3.48 -16.34
N THR A 281 13.01 2.38 -15.94
CA THR A 281 13.20 1.04 -16.53
C THR A 281 11.91 0.53 -17.16
N ARG A 282 12.03 -0.41 -18.10
CA ARG A 282 10.86 -1.06 -18.73
C ARG A 282 10.02 -1.80 -17.69
N GLU A 283 10.66 -2.49 -16.79
CA GLU A 283 10.04 -3.26 -15.72
C GLU A 283 9.30 -2.35 -14.73
N ALA A 284 9.92 -1.26 -14.28
CA ALA A 284 9.26 -0.30 -13.39
C ALA A 284 8.03 0.35 -14.04
N ASN A 285 8.13 0.69 -15.35
CA ASN A 285 7.01 1.22 -16.12
C ASN A 285 5.87 0.21 -16.24
N ARG A 286 6.19 -1.02 -16.57
CA ARG A 286 5.21 -2.12 -16.67
C ARG A 286 4.55 -2.40 -15.32
N ASN A 287 5.34 -2.49 -14.25
CA ASN A 287 4.83 -2.74 -12.90
C ASN A 287 3.92 -1.60 -12.42
N ALA A 288 4.29 -0.35 -12.70
CA ALA A 288 3.45 0.80 -12.36
C ALA A 288 2.13 0.81 -13.15
N ALA A 289 2.16 0.37 -14.40
CA ALA A 289 0.97 0.24 -15.25
C ALA A 289 0.02 -0.86 -14.74
N ILE A 290 0.56 -2.03 -14.40
CA ILE A 290 -0.20 -3.15 -13.82
C ILE A 290 -0.85 -2.71 -12.51
N LEU A 291 -0.05 -2.14 -11.60
CA LEU A 291 -0.53 -1.75 -10.28
C LEU A 291 -1.58 -0.63 -10.39
N ALA A 292 -1.39 0.35 -11.28
CA ALA A 292 -2.37 1.42 -11.48
C ALA A 292 -3.73 0.90 -11.97
N ALA A 293 -3.73 -0.06 -12.89
CA ALA A 293 -4.97 -0.70 -13.34
C ALA A 293 -5.63 -1.51 -12.22
N GLN A 294 -4.83 -2.30 -11.49
CA GLN A 294 -5.33 -3.13 -10.39
C GLN A 294 -5.93 -2.29 -9.25
N GLU A 295 -5.25 -1.22 -8.84
CA GLU A 295 -5.74 -0.32 -7.78
C GLU A 295 -7.03 0.39 -8.18
N LEU A 296 -7.18 0.79 -9.45
CA LEU A 296 -8.42 1.37 -9.95
C LEU A 296 -9.56 0.34 -9.91
N ILE A 297 -9.32 -0.90 -10.34
CA ILE A 297 -10.28 -2.00 -10.26
C ILE A 297 -10.65 -2.28 -8.81
N ASP A 298 -9.67 -2.41 -7.92
CA ASP A 298 -9.88 -2.71 -6.51
C ASP A 298 -10.68 -1.60 -5.79
N LEU A 299 -10.45 -0.33 -6.15
CA LEU A 299 -11.25 0.78 -5.65
C LEU A 299 -12.69 0.70 -6.15
N ASP A 300 -12.87 0.50 -7.44
CA ASP A 300 -14.20 0.56 -8.09
C ASP A 300 -15.09 -0.64 -7.76
N ASP A 301 -14.51 -1.83 -7.59
CA ASP A 301 -15.26 -3.07 -7.35
C ASP A 301 -15.38 -3.39 -5.86
N ARG A 302 -14.34 -3.06 -5.09
CA ARG A 302 -14.19 -3.51 -3.70
C ARG A 302 -14.15 -2.36 -2.69
N GLY A 303 -14.10 -1.12 -3.15
CA GLY A 303 -13.92 0.05 -2.27
C GLY A 303 -12.58 0.09 -1.55
N ILE A 304 -11.53 -0.58 -2.09
CA ILE A 304 -10.20 -0.62 -1.46
C ILE A 304 -9.51 0.72 -1.65
N THR A 305 -9.21 1.40 -0.56
CA THR A 305 -8.66 2.76 -0.53
C THR A 305 -7.22 2.85 -0.04
N SER A 306 -6.52 1.73 0.08
CA SER A 306 -5.16 1.67 0.64
C SER A 306 -4.12 2.47 -0.16
N ALA A 307 -4.34 2.69 -1.44
CA ALA A 307 -3.48 3.49 -2.30
C ALA A 307 -3.91 4.96 -2.41
N VAL A 308 -5.04 5.36 -1.80
CA VAL A 308 -5.55 6.74 -1.84
C VAL A 308 -4.71 7.63 -0.92
N VAL A 309 -4.12 8.68 -1.49
CA VAL A 309 -3.16 9.56 -0.81
C VAL A 309 -3.76 10.88 -0.34
N ASN A 310 -4.98 11.21 -0.74
CA ASN A 310 -5.66 12.47 -0.39
C ASN A 310 -6.88 12.29 0.52
N ARG A 311 -7.10 11.10 1.04
CA ARG A 311 -7.98 10.90 2.20
C ARG A 311 -7.15 11.12 3.44
N ASP A 312 -7.60 12.02 4.31
CA ASP A 312 -6.94 12.28 5.59
C ASP A 312 -7.12 11.04 6.49
N ILE A 313 -6.23 10.07 6.34
CA ILE A 313 -6.09 9.02 7.34
C ILE A 313 -5.50 9.71 8.57
N PRO A 314 -6.13 9.61 9.75
CA PRO A 314 -5.61 10.24 10.94
C PRO A 314 -4.16 9.87 11.20
N ALA A 315 -3.32 10.85 11.52
CA ALA A 315 -1.93 10.60 11.86
C ALA A 315 -1.83 9.53 12.97
N GLY A 316 -0.98 8.52 12.77
CA GLY A 316 -0.80 7.42 13.71
C GLY A 316 -1.75 6.22 13.52
N LEU A 317 -2.70 6.27 12.57
CA LEU A 317 -3.50 5.10 12.20
C LEU A 317 -2.81 4.33 11.08
N ASP A 318 -2.49 3.05 11.32
CA ASP A 318 -2.04 2.15 10.26
C ASP A 318 -3.20 1.90 9.26
N PRO A 319 -2.99 2.16 7.95
CA PRO A 319 -4.00 1.94 6.91
C PRO A 319 -4.55 0.51 6.84
N ALA A 320 -3.80 -0.47 7.33
CA ALA A 320 -4.25 -1.85 7.40
C ALA A 320 -5.54 -2.01 8.23
N TYR A 321 -5.75 -1.17 9.25
CA TYR A 321 -6.97 -1.21 10.06
C TYR A 321 -8.22 -0.70 9.33
N ALA A 322 -8.08 0.20 8.36
CA ALA A 322 -9.19 0.58 7.48
C ALA A 322 -9.64 -0.61 6.63
N ARG A 323 -8.68 -1.34 6.03
CA ARG A 323 -8.95 -2.59 5.29
C ARG A 323 -9.58 -3.64 6.20
N LEU A 324 -9.04 -3.80 7.42
CA LEU A 324 -9.60 -4.73 8.39
C LEU A 324 -11.05 -4.40 8.73
N ALA A 325 -11.39 -3.13 8.99
CA ALA A 325 -12.77 -2.71 9.28
C ALA A 325 -13.73 -3.05 8.13
N ASN A 326 -13.32 -2.84 6.88
CA ASN A 326 -14.10 -3.23 5.70
C ASN A 326 -14.27 -4.76 5.64
N VAL A 327 -13.19 -5.51 5.74
CA VAL A 327 -13.21 -6.97 5.62
C VAL A 327 -14.03 -7.65 6.71
N VAL A 328 -13.86 -7.26 7.99
CA VAL A 328 -14.68 -7.85 9.08
C VAL A 328 -16.17 -7.54 8.89
N THR A 329 -16.50 -6.37 8.33
CA THR A 329 -17.89 -5.99 8.05
C THR A 329 -18.47 -6.82 6.90
N ARG A 330 -17.73 -7.03 5.82
CA ARG A 330 -18.14 -7.89 4.70
C ARG A 330 -18.41 -9.33 5.16
N ILE A 331 -17.52 -9.89 5.98
CA ILE A 331 -17.72 -11.23 6.55
C ILE A 331 -18.95 -11.24 7.47
N ALA A 332 -19.12 -10.24 8.33
CA ALA A 332 -20.30 -10.14 9.20
C ALA A 332 -21.59 -10.01 8.37
N ARG A 333 -21.58 -9.25 7.29
CA ARG A 333 -22.74 -9.11 6.38
C ARG A 333 -23.08 -10.42 5.67
N ALA A 334 -22.06 -11.17 5.22
CA ALA A 334 -22.25 -12.48 4.62
C ALA A 334 -22.82 -13.49 5.65
N ALA A 335 -22.28 -13.49 6.89
CA ALA A 335 -22.75 -14.35 7.96
C ALA A 335 -24.17 -14.01 8.47
N LEU A 336 -24.57 -12.73 8.41
CA LEU A 336 -25.94 -12.28 8.73
C LEU A 336 -26.98 -12.80 7.74
N GLY A 337 -26.57 -13.00 6.47
CA GLY A 337 -27.43 -13.39 5.37
C GLY A 337 -27.90 -12.22 4.53
N ARG A 338 -27.81 -12.36 3.18
CA ARG A 338 -28.13 -11.29 2.21
C ARG A 338 -29.56 -10.78 2.31
N GLU A 339 -30.52 -11.65 2.59
CA GLU A 339 -31.95 -11.32 2.70
C GLU A 339 -32.33 -10.63 4.03
N THR A 340 -31.43 -10.61 5.00
CA THR A 340 -31.68 -9.99 6.29
C THR A 340 -31.66 -8.47 6.17
N GLN A 341 -32.74 -7.80 6.56
CA GLN A 341 -32.79 -6.34 6.60
C GLN A 341 -31.96 -5.82 7.78
N LEU A 342 -30.77 -5.28 7.47
CA LEU A 342 -29.88 -4.71 8.48
C LEU A 342 -30.54 -3.53 9.19
N LYS A 343 -30.41 -3.47 10.52
CA LYS A 343 -30.98 -2.40 11.36
C LYS A 343 -29.97 -1.76 12.28
N LEU A 344 -29.00 -2.53 12.76
CA LEU A 344 -28.04 -2.04 13.73
C LEU A 344 -26.63 -2.55 13.40
N VAL A 345 -25.69 -1.65 13.45
CA VAL A 345 -24.24 -1.88 13.39
C VAL A 345 -23.64 -1.45 14.72
N GLU A 346 -22.97 -2.37 15.41
CA GLU A 346 -22.21 -2.04 16.61
C GLU A 346 -20.73 -2.30 16.32
N THR A 347 -19.91 -1.30 16.58
CA THR A 347 -18.46 -1.41 16.41
C THR A 347 -17.75 -1.32 17.75
N ARG A 348 -16.61 -2.01 17.89
CA ARG A 348 -15.69 -1.91 19.03
C ARG A 348 -14.26 -1.86 18.52
N PHE A 349 -13.55 -0.82 18.86
CA PHE A 349 -12.16 -0.59 18.49
C PHE A 349 -11.28 -0.73 19.74
N TYR A 350 -10.39 -1.71 19.75
CA TYR A 350 -9.55 -2.03 20.91
C TYR A 350 -8.15 -1.42 20.78
N GLY A 351 -7.48 -1.25 21.93
CA GLY A 351 -6.11 -0.76 22.00
C GLY A 351 -5.95 0.67 21.49
N ALA A 352 -4.93 0.90 20.69
CA ALA A 352 -4.61 2.21 20.09
C ALA A 352 -5.60 2.65 19.00
N LEU A 353 -6.62 1.85 18.66
CA LEU A 353 -7.61 2.19 17.64
C LEU A 353 -8.75 3.05 18.18
N LYS A 354 -8.94 3.14 19.48
CA LYS A 354 -10.03 3.91 20.11
C LYS A 354 -10.14 5.36 19.65
N PRO A 355 -9.05 6.15 19.54
CA PRO A 355 -9.12 7.52 19.07
C PRO A 355 -9.57 7.68 17.62
N PHE A 356 -9.51 6.60 16.84
CA PHE A 356 -9.84 6.59 15.41
C PHE A 356 -11.22 6.01 15.10
N ALA A 357 -12.03 5.76 16.13
CA ALA A 357 -13.32 5.10 15.99
C ALA A 357 -14.25 5.79 14.98
N ASP A 358 -14.39 7.13 15.06
CA ASP A 358 -15.25 7.90 14.18
C ASP A 358 -14.81 7.82 12.71
N TRP A 359 -13.52 7.75 12.49
CA TRP A 359 -12.96 7.59 11.14
C TRP A 359 -13.12 6.15 10.62
N LEU A 360 -12.88 5.14 11.47
CA LEU A 360 -12.96 3.72 11.12
C LEU A 360 -14.40 3.24 10.82
N VAL A 361 -15.43 4.01 11.14
CA VAL A 361 -16.81 3.72 10.71
C VAL A 361 -16.99 3.92 9.20
N THR A 362 -16.19 4.77 8.55
CA THR A 362 -16.23 4.98 7.09
C THR A 362 -16.02 3.68 6.29
N PRO A 363 -14.93 2.90 6.48
CA PRO A 363 -14.78 1.63 5.80
C PRO A 363 -15.84 0.57 6.19
N VAL A 364 -16.46 0.69 7.36
CA VAL A 364 -17.62 -0.14 7.75
C VAL A 364 -18.83 0.20 6.87
N ALA A 365 -19.15 1.47 6.70
CA ALA A 365 -20.27 1.89 5.84
C ALA A 365 -20.05 1.51 4.38
N ALA A 366 -18.83 1.69 3.86
CA ALA A 366 -18.47 1.28 2.51
C ALA A 366 -18.59 -0.24 2.24
N ALA A 367 -18.48 -1.06 3.29
CA ALA A 367 -18.70 -2.49 3.20
C ALA A 367 -20.18 -2.91 3.24
N LEU A 368 -21.05 -2.04 3.74
CA LEU A 368 -22.48 -2.30 3.90
C LEU A 368 -23.30 -1.78 2.71
N ASP A 369 -22.86 -0.72 2.09
CA ASP A 369 -23.55 -0.08 0.96
C ASP A 369 -22.58 0.21 -0.19
N ALA A 370 -22.77 -0.49 -1.31
CA ALA A 370 -22.00 -0.28 -2.53
C ALA A 370 -22.21 1.11 -3.17
N GLY A 371 -23.30 1.79 -2.83
CA GLY A 371 -23.60 3.16 -3.26
C GLY A 371 -22.95 4.22 -2.36
N TYR A 372 -22.32 3.82 -1.24
CA TYR A 372 -21.71 4.76 -0.32
C TYR A 372 -20.47 5.41 -0.94
N ASP A 373 -20.52 6.73 -1.06
CA ASP A 373 -19.36 7.52 -1.48
C ASP A 373 -18.38 7.65 -0.31
N ALA A 374 -17.43 6.71 -0.23
CA ALA A 374 -16.39 6.71 0.79
C ALA A 374 -15.41 7.92 0.67
N SER A 375 -15.57 8.76 -0.37
CA SER A 375 -14.88 10.07 -0.47
C SER A 375 -15.51 11.13 0.42
N LEU A 376 -16.73 10.91 0.91
CA LEU A 376 -17.39 11.82 1.83
C LEU A 376 -16.62 11.91 3.16
N ASP A 377 -16.67 13.09 3.76
CA ASP A 377 -16.15 13.32 5.10
C ASP A 377 -16.71 12.26 6.07
N HIS A 378 -15.84 11.60 6.84
CA HIS A 378 -16.23 10.59 7.84
C HIS A 378 -17.36 11.07 8.78
N ARG A 379 -17.46 12.39 9.03
CA ARG A 379 -18.55 13.00 9.80
C ARG A 379 -19.92 12.81 9.18
N ARG A 380 -20.02 12.52 7.89
CA ARG A 380 -21.28 12.22 7.18
C ARG A 380 -21.65 10.74 7.20
N THR A 381 -20.74 9.87 7.59
CA THR A 381 -20.94 8.41 7.55
C THR A 381 -22.13 7.95 8.37
N LEU A 382 -22.26 8.48 9.60
CA LEU A 382 -23.37 8.13 10.48
C LEU A 382 -24.71 8.62 9.93
N ALA A 383 -24.74 9.82 9.34
CA ALA A 383 -25.96 10.36 8.70
C ALA A 383 -26.38 9.48 7.51
N HIS A 384 -25.42 9.07 6.68
CA HIS A 384 -25.68 8.18 5.55
C HIS A 384 -26.29 6.83 6.00
N LEU A 385 -25.70 6.19 7.02
CA LEU A 385 -26.26 4.93 7.55
C LEU A 385 -27.67 5.14 8.12
N ALA A 386 -27.91 6.27 8.79
CA ALA A 386 -29.24 6.61 9.31
C ALA A 386 -30.27 6.82 8.17
N GLU A 387 -29.90 7.41 7.04
CA GLU A 387 -30.73 7.54 5.85
C GLU A 387 -31.13 6.19 5.26
N LEU A 388 -30.26 5.17 5.39
CA LEU A 388 -30.54 3.78 5.02
C LEU A 388 -31.39 3.04 6.07
N GLY A 389 -31.74 3.69 7.18
CA GLY A 389 -32.47 3.10 8.31
C GLY A 389 -31.61 2.13 9.13
N ILE A 390 -30.29 2.37 9.17
CA ILE A 390 -29.31 1.60 9.92
C ILE A 390 -28.78 2.45 11.07
N ASP A 391 -29.02 2.04 12.28
CA ASP A 391 -28.38 2.61 13.46
C ASP A 391 -26.92 2.15 13.56
N CYS A 392 -26.00 3.06 13.85
CA CYS A 392 -24.59 2.75 14.04
C CYS A 392 -24.11 3.23 15.41
N LEU A 393 -23.60 2.30 16.22
CA LEU A 393 -23.17 2.58 17.59
C LEU A 393 -21.72 2.11 17.80
N ASN A 394 -20.84 3.02 18.20
CA ASN A 394 -19.54 2.65 18.71
C ASN A 394 -19.66 2.29 20.20
N ARG A 395 -19.43 1.03 20.56
CA ARG A 395 -19.54 0.53 21.93
C ARG A 395 -18.20 0.65 22.66
N GLU A 396 -18.28 0.98 23.94
CA GLU A 396 -17.11 0.91 24.81
C GLU A 396 -16.53 -0.51 24.85
N THR A 397 -15.22 -0.59 24.94
CA THR A 397 -14.52 -1.85 25.04
C THR A 397 -14.44 -2.31 26.49
N ASP A 398 -14.66 -3.61 26.73
CA ASP A 398 -14.49 -4.24 28.04
C ASP A 398 -13.00 -4.20 28.46
N PRO A 399 -12.64 -3.48 29.53
CA PRO A 399 -11.24 -3.36 29.98
C PRO A 399 -10.65 -4.68 30.50
N SER A 400 -11.48 -5.64 30.89
CA SER A 400 -11.04 -6.96 31.36
C SER A 400 -10.49 -7.83 30.23
N LYS A 401 -10.87 -7.53 28.98
CA LYS A 401 -10.40 -8.25 27.80
C LYS A 401 -9.11 -7.62 27.31
N LYS A 402 -7.99 -8.29 27.53
CA LYS A 402 -6.65 -7.89 27.09
C LYS A 402 -6.45 -8.10 25.56
N TYR A 403 -7.39 -7.60 24.74
CA TYR A 403 -7.19 -7.62 23.30
C TYR A 403 -6.17 -6.53 22.91
N THR A 404 -5.26 -6.87 22.01
CA THR A 404 -4.40 -5.93 21.31
C THR A 404 -5.22 -5.05 20.36
N ASN A 405 -4.60 -4.33 19.45
CA ASN A 405 -5.31 -3.55 18.43
C ASN A 405 -6.19 -4.49 17.59
N SER A 406 -7.49 -4.44 17.80
CA SER A 406 -8.46 -5.27 17.07
C SER A 406 -9.78 -4.54 16.84
N ILE A 407 -10.51 -4.99 15.83
CA ILE A 407 -11.81 -4.43 15.44
C ILE A 407 -12.84 -5.55 15.57
N THR A 408 -13.96 -5.23 16.23
CA THR A 408 -15.15 -6.08 16.22
C THR A 408 -16.30 -5.32 15.57
N VAL A 409 -17.00 -5.99 14.67
CA VAL A 409 -18.24 -5.51 14.05
C VAL A 409 -19.34 -6.52 14.34
N ASP A 410 -20.40 -6.04 14.97
CA ASP A 410 -21.61 -6.79 15.27
C ASP A 410 -22.76 -6.22 14.44
N LEU A 411 -23.44 -7.07 13.68
CA LEU A 411 -24.58 -6.70 12.85
C LEU A 411 -25.84 -7.35 13.39
N THR A 412 -26.94 -6.59 13.43
CA THR A 412 -28.28 -7.09 13.82
C THR A 412 -29.28 -6.65 12.77
N GLY A 413 -30.13 -7.56 12.35
CA GLY A 413 -31.17 -7.28 11.35
C GLY A 413 -32.40 -8.17 11.49
N HIS A 414 -33.47 -7.79 10.81
CA HIS A 414 -34.71 -8.55 10.76
C HIS A 414 -34.68 -9.56 9.61
N VAL A 415 -34.92 -10.82 9.93
CA VAL A 415 -35.19 -11.89 8.92
C VAL A 415 -36.66 -11.84 8.50
N ASP A 416 -37.55 -11.59 9.47
CA ASP A 416 -38.98 -11.35 9.30
C ASP A 416 -39.48 -10.43 10.42
N SER A 417 -40.78 -10.18 10.51
CA SER A 417 -41.38 -9.27 11.50
C SER A 417 -41.16 -9.67 12.97
N THR A 418 -40.75 -10.90 13.23
CA THR A 418 -40.63 -11.45 14.60
C THR A 418 -39.23 -11.96 14.94
N ARG A 419 -38.40 -12.26 13.94
CA ARG A 419 -37.10 -12.90 14.12
C ARG A 419 -35.95 -11.97 13.78
N LEU A 420 -35.04 -11.81 14.77
CA LEU A 420 -33.77 -11.10 14.61
C LEU A 420 -32.66 -12.10 14.30
N ALA A 421 -31.80 -11.74 13.35
CA ALA A 421 -30.50 -12.38 13.13
C ALA A 421 -29.39 -11.49 13.65
N ARG A 422 -28.30 -12.12 14.08
CA ARG A 422 -27.07 -11.44 14.51
C ARG A 422 -25.85 -12.11 13.90
N ALA A 423 -24.85 -11.30 13.59
CA ALA A 423 -23.53 -11.77 13.17
C ALA A 423 -22.46 -10.90 13.84
N SER A 424 -21.37 -11.51 14.23
CA SER A 424 -20.27 -10.85 14.93
C SER A 424 -18.93 -11.32 14.39
N VAL A 425 -18.07 -10.40 13.96
CA VAL A 425 -16.74 -10.75 13.45
C VAL A 425 -15.70 -9.87 14.11
N ARG A 426 -14.58 -10.49 14.50
CA ARG A 426 -13.41 -9.78 15.03
C ARG A 426 -12.17 -10.12 14.24
N GLY A 427 -11.36 -9.09 13.98
CA GLY A 427 -10.06 -9.23 13.35
C GLY A 427 -8.99 -8.38 14.02
N THR A 428 -7.75 -8.63 13.66
CA THR A 428 -6.55 -7.91 14.08
C THR A 428 -5.59 -7.78 12.90
N VAL A 429 -4.59 -6.94 13.04
CA VAL A 429 -3.45 -6.86 12.12
C VAL A 429 -2.23 -7.34 12.86
N GLU A 430 -1.54 -8.32 12.30
CA GLU A 430 -0.32 -8.87 12.88
C GLU A 430 0.75 -8.97 11.78
N GLU A 431 1.91 -8.38 12.03
CA GLU A 431 3.01 -8.28 11.04
C GLU A 431 2.59 -7.70 9.67
N GLY A 432 1.59 -6.79 9.66
CA GLY A 432 1.04 -6.19 8.44
C GLY A 432 -0.02 -7.04 7.73
N ASN A 433 -0.28 -8.27 8.20
CA ASN A 433 -1.30 -9.17 7.66
C ASN A 433 -2.61 -9.02 8.43
N LEU A 434 -3.73 -9.02 7.69
CA LEU A 434 -5.04 -9.04 8.30
C LEU A 434 -5.34 -10.47 8.78
N LEU A 435 -5.80 -10.61 10.01
CA LEU A 435 -6.19 -11.90 10.58
C LEU A 435 -7.61 -11.82 11.16
N ILE A 436 -8.48 -12.71 10.72
CA ILE A 436 -9.80 -12.90 11.33
C ILE A 436 -9.64 -13.81 12.53
N SER A 437 -9.90 -13.28 13.71
CA SER A 437 -9.71 -14.01 14.99
C SER A 437 -10.99 -14.65 15.51
N ARG A 438 -12.18 -14.15 15.11
CA ARG A 438 -13.48 -14.67 15.54
C ARG A 438 -14.55 -14.46 14.46
N VAL A 439 -15.41 -15.47 14.28
CA VAL A 439 -16.67 -15.37 13.55
C VAL A 439 -17.78 -15.94 14.45
N ASN A 440 -18.75 -15.14 14.81
CA ASN A 440 -19.81 -15.43 15.78
C ASN A 440 -19.23 -15.99 17.11
N ASP A 441 -19.61 -17.18 17.51
CA ASP A 441 -19.18 -17.84 18.74
C ASP A 441 -17.87 -18.63 18.61
N PHE A 442 -17.24 -18.59 17.41
CA PHE A 442 -16.03 -19.37 17.11
C PHE A 442 -14.78 -18.48 17.19
N ASP A 443 -14.08 -18.56 18.29
CA ASP A 443 -12.84 -17.82 18.58
C ASP A 443 -11.58 -18.56 18.07
N LYS A 444 -10.45 -17.86 18.09
CA LYS A 444 -9.09 -18.38 17.79
C LYS A 444 -8.92 -18.91 16.36
N LEU A 445 -9.62 -18.32 15.40
CA LEU A 445 -9.50 -18.70 13.99
C LEU A 445 -8.13 -18.34 13.42
N TYR A 446 -7.67 -17.10 13.59
CA TYR A 446 -6.41 -16.53 13.09
C TYR A 446 -6.15 -16.91 11.63
N VAL A 447 -7.13 -16.64 10.78
CA VAL A 447 -7.10 -16.97 9.35
C VAL A 447 -7.00 -15.67 8.54
N GLU A 448 -6.15 -15.69 7.51
CA GLU A 448 -5.99 -14.58 6.60
C GLU A 448 -7.19 -14.51 5.63
N PRO A 449 -7.89 -13.35 5.50
CA PRO A 449 -8.99 -13.17 4.56
C PRO A 449 -8.43 -13.05 3.14
N ALA A 450 -8.28 -14.18 2.46
CA ALA A 450 -7.74 -14.27 1.12
C ALA A 450 -8.41 -15.39 0.31
N GLY A 451 -8.58 -15.19 -0.99
CA GLY A 451 -9.19 -16.15 -1.90
C GLY A 451 -10.69 -16.32 -1.68
N ASN A 452 -11.20 -17.52 -1.93
CA ASN A 452 -12.63 -17.83 -1.83
C ASN A 452 -12.90 -18.65 -0.56
N TRP A 453 -13.71 -18.12 0.34
CA TRP A 453 -14.14 -18.87 1.53
C TRP A 453 -15.55 -19.43 1.37
N VAL A 454 -15.73 -20.67 1.81
CA VAL A 454 -17.04 -21.28 2.04
C VAL A 454 -17.13 -21.63 3.53
N VAL A 455 -18.18 -21.17 4.18
CA VAL A 455 -18.32 -21.24 5.64
C VAL A 455 -19.65 -21.88 6.02
N PHE A 456 -19.60 -22.87 6.93
CA PHE A 456 -20.77 -23.55 7.49
C PHE A 456 -20.66 -23.64 9.01
N ALA A 457 -21.71 -23.21 9.74
CA ALA A 457 -21.86 -23.51 11.15
C ALA A 457 -22.94 -24.62 11.31
N TYR A 458 -22.65 -25.63 12.10
CA TYR A 458 -23.53 -26.81 12.25
C TYR A 458 -23.41 -27.44 13.62
N GLY A 459 -24.43 -28.23 14.04
CA GLY A 459 -24.35 -29.07 15.23
C GLY A 459 -23.25 -30.10 15.07
N ASP A 460 -22.32 -30.13 16.03
CA ASP A 460 -21.15 -31.01 15.96
C ASP A 460 -21.54 -32.48 15.99
N ARG A 461 -21.11 -33.23 15.01
CA ARG A 461 -21.32 -34.66 14.87
C ARG A 461 -20.34 -35.29 13.88
N PRO A 462 -20.01 -36.59 14.05
CA PRO A 462 -19.09 -37.29 13.15
C PRO A 462 -19.54 -37.23 11.66
N GLY A 463 -18.58 -37.07 10.76
CA GLY A 463 -18.76 -37.18 9.32
C GLY A 463 -19.28 -35.94 8.60
N VAL A 464 -19.60 -34.82 9.30
CA VAL A 464 -20.11 -33.62 8.64
C VAL A 464 -19.04 -32.96 7.77
N LEU A 465 -17.84 -32.78 8.30
CA LEU A 465 -16.74 -32.19 7.52
C LEU A 465 -16.40 -33.02 6.27
N GLY A 466 -16.44 -34.37 6.38
CA GLY A 466 -16.26 -35.25 5.23
C GLY A 466 -17.33 -35.08 4.15
N ARG A 467 -18.60 -34.88 4.54
CA ARG A 467 -19.69 -34.60 3.58
C ARG A 467 -19.53 -33.24 2.88
N ILE A 468 -19.10 -32.21 3.62
CA ILE A 468 -18.80 -30.90 3.04
C ILE A 468 -17.70 -31.04 1.98
N ALA A 469 -16.57 -31.69 2.37
CA ALA A 469 -15.43 -31.85 1.49
C ALA A 469 -15.74 -32.69 0.24
N ALA A 470 -16.53 -33.79 0.40
CA ALA A 470 -16.97 -34.59 -0.74
C ALA A 470 -17.83 -33.79 -1.72
N ALA A 471 -18.82 -33.03 -1.21
CA ALA A 471 -19.71 -32.23 -2.06
C ALA A 471 -18.98 -31.11 -2.80
N LEU A 472 -17.97 -30.48 -2.17
CA LEU A 472 -17.10 -29.52 -2.85
C LEU A 472 -16.25 -30.18 -3.93
N GLY A 473 -15.65 -31.33 -3.63
CA GLY A 473 -14.87 -32.12 -4.59
C GLY A 473 -15.70 -32.61 -5.78
N ASP A 474 -16.92 -33.11 -5.55
CA ASP A 474 -17.86 -33.53 -6.60
C ASP A 474 -18.25 -32.36 -7.52
N ALA A 475 -18.23 -31.13 -6.99
CA ALA A 475 -18.45 -29.91 -7.77
C ALA A 475 -17.19 -29.37 -8.45
N GLY A 476 -16.05 -30.06 -8.35
CA GLY A 476 -14.76 -29.67 -8.96
C GLY A 476 -14.00 -28.59 -8.20
N LEU A 477 -14.36 -28.32 -6.94
CA LEU A 477 -13.69 -27.34 -6.10
C LEU A 477 -12.59 -28.01 -5.25
N ASN A 478 -11.35 -27.52 -5.39
CA ASN A 478 -10.26 -27.96 -4.52
C ASN A 478 -10.24 -27.15 -3.23
N ILE A 479 -9.93 -27.81 -2.12
CA ILE A 479 -9.83 -27.20 -0.79
C ILE A 479 -8.36 -26.92 -0.51
N ASP A 480 -8.01 -25.64 -0.32
CA ASP A 480 -6.62 -25.20 -0.09
C ASP A 480 -6.29 -25.08 1.41
N ASP A 481 -7.28 -24.74 2.24
CA ASP A 481 -7.13 -24.67 3.71
C ASP A 481 -8.47 -24.95 4.41
N VAL A 482 -8.39 -25.48 5.64
CA VAL A 482 -9.56 -25.80 6.46
C VAL A 482 -9.34 -25.36 7.90
N ARG A 483 -10.34 -24.67 8.47
CA ARG A 483 -10.45 -24.43 9.91
C ARG A 483 -11.76 -25.03 10.41
N ASN A 484 -11.70 -25.83 11.47
CA ASN A 484 -12.89 -26.46 12.02
C ASN A 484 -12.93 -26.36 13.56
N PRO A 485 -13.01 -25.13 14.13
CA PRO A 485 -13.14 -24.95 15.56
C PRO A 485 -14.54 -25.32 16.07
N HIS A 486 -14.60 -25.60 17.39
CA HIS A 486 -15.86 -25.73 18.14
C HIS A 486 -16.19 -24.42 18.86
N ASP A 487 -17.46 -24.20 19.16
CA ASP A 487 -17.89 -23.14 20.07
C ASP A 487 -17.44 -23.43 21.52
N SER A 488 -17.65 -22.50 22.43
CA SER A 488 -17.27 -22.65 23.84
C SER A 488 -18.00 -23.77 24.56
N THR A 489 -19.12 -24.26 24.03
CA THR A 489 -19.91 -25.36 24.59
C THR A 489 -19.54 -26.72 24.01
N GLY A 490 -18.79 -26.76 22.90
CA GLY A 490 -18.46 -27.99 22.17
C GLY A 490 -19.64 -28.62 21.44
N LYS A 491 -20.77 -27.91 21.32
CA LYS A 491 -22.00 -28.45 20.68
C LYS A 491 -22.12 -28.07 19.22
N THR A 492 -21.46 -26.99 18.80
CA THR A 492 -21.47 -26.52 17.43
C THR A 492 -20.05 -26.38 16.87
N SER A 493 -19.91 -26.63 15.58
CA SER A 493 -18.65 -26.50 14.83
C SER A 493 -18.79 -25.52 13.69
N LEU A 494 -17.73 -24.82 13.39
CA LEU A 494 -17.60 -24.01 12.19
C LEU A 494 -16.64 -24.71 11.22
N ALA A 495 -17.09 -25.02 10.01
CA ALA A 495 -16.19 -25.35 8.90
C ALA A 495 -15.97 -24.10 8.06
N LEU A 496 -14.75 -23.58 8.07
CA LEU A 496 -14.29 -22.54 7.19
C LEU A 496 -13.29 -23.16 6.22
N LEU A 497 -13.62 -23.16 4.93
CA LEU A 497 -12.81 -23.77 3.90
C LEU A 497 -12.40 -22.70 2.87
N ARG A 498 -11.12 -22.62 2.56
CA ARG A 498 -10.64 -21.85 1.41
C ARG A 498 -10.61 -22.76 0.20
N VAL A 499 -11.24 -22.31 -0.89
CA VAL A 499 -11.34 -23.07 -2.14
C VAL A 499 -10.71 -22.31 -3.30
N ASN A 500 -10.26 -23.06 -4.31
CA ASN A 500 -9.49 -22.53 -5.46
C ASN A 500 -10.29 -21.65 -6.42
N SER A 501 -11.63 -21.67 -6.34
CA SER A 501 -12.53 -20.83 -7.17
C SER A 501 -13.85 -20.54 -6.45
N PRO A 502 -14.62 -19.51 -6.88
CA PRO A 502 -15.89 -19.15 -6.26
C PRO A 502 -16.88 -20.31 -6.23
N ALA A 503 -17.48 -20.57 -5.07
CA ALA A 503 -18.53 -21.59 -4.93
C ALA A 503 -19.90 -21.00 -5.32
N PRO A 504 -20.68 -21.64 -6.21
CA PRO A 504 -22.01 -21.19 -6.55
C PRO A 504 -22.97 -21.17 -5.35
N ASP A 505 -23.83 -20.15 -5.25
CA ASP A 505 -24.84 -20.02 -4.18
C ASP A 505 -25.68 -21.31 -4.02
N ALA A 506 -26.09 -21.91 -5.12
CA ALA A 506 -26.88 -23.14 -5.11
C ALA A 506 -26.16 -24.34 -4.49
N LEU A 507 -24.83 -24.44 -4.70
CA LEU A 507 -24.01 -25.49 -4.10
C LEU A 507 -23.92 -25.28 -2.59
N VAL A 508 -23.64 -24.04 -2.14
CA VAL A 508 -23.55 -23.70 -0.72
C VAL A 508 -24.89 -23.98 -0.01
N ALA A 509 -26.01 -23.62 -0.62
CA ALA A 509 -27.34 -23.90 -0.09
C ALA A 509 -27.65 -25.40 -0.02
N SER A 510 -27.27 -26.18 -1.04
CA SER A 510 -27.44 -27.64 -1.06
C SER A 510 -26.64 -28.33 0.05
N ILE A 511 -25.37 -27.96 0.22
CA ILE A 511 -24.52 -28.48 1.29
C ILE A 511 -25.11 -28.10 2.66
N ALA A 512 -25.52 -26.84 2.84
CA ALA A 512 -26.11 -26.34 4.08
C ALA A 512 -27.35 -27.16 4.49
N ALA A 513 -28.24 -27.44 3.53
CA ALA A 513 -29.42 -28.29 3.76
C ALA A 513 -29.03 -29.72 4.15
N ALA A 514 -28.09 -30.34 3.43
CA ALA A 514 -27.65 -31.72 3.67
C ALA A 514 -27.01 -31.95 5.06
N ILE A 515 -26.36 -30.90 5.62
CA ILE A 515 -25.72 -30.97 6.94
C ILE A 515 -26.56 -30.29 8.04
N SER A 516 -27.71 -29.72 7.71
CA SER A 516 -28.54 -28.91 8.62
C SER A 516 -27.73 -27.77 9.24
N ALA A 517 -27.04 -27.00 8.40
CA ALA A 517 -26.25 -25.86 8.84
C ALA A 517 -27.16 -24.76 9.42
N THR A 518 -26.71 -24.13 10.49
CA THR A 518 -27.37 -22.97 11.12
C THR A 518 -26.95 -21.66 10.44
N THR A 519 -25.78 -21.64 9.85
CA THR A 519 -25.25 -20.53 9.05
C THR A 519 -24.47 -21.10 7.88
N ALA A 520 -24.66 -20.55 6.70
CA ALA A 520 -23.90 -20.91 5.50
C ALA A 520 -23.73 -19.68 4.61
N PHE A 521 -22.53 -19.44 4.17
CA PHE A 521 -22.23 -18.37 3.21
C PHE A 521 -20.92 -18.66 2.47
N HIS A 522 -20.72 -17.98 1.37
CA HIS A 522 -19.43 -17.85 0.70
C HIS A 522 -19.05 -16.39 0.56
N ILE A 523 -17.75 -16.12 0.47
CA ILE A 523 -17.22 -14.76 0.29
C ILE A 523 -15.89 -14.84 -0.44
N GLU A 524 -15.68 -13.90 -1.35
CA GLU A 524 -14.44 -13.68 -2.09
C GLU A 524 -13.73 -12.42 -1.57
N PHE A 525 -12.39 -12.50 -1.44
CA PHE A 525 -11.53 -11.41 -0.96
C PHE A 525 -10.62 -10.85 -2.05
#